data_b44829120ac0d1709e90f737069ef95b
#
_entry.id   b44829120ac0d1709e90f737069ef95b
#
_cell.length_a   1.000
_cell.length_b   1.000
_cell.length_c   1.000
_cell.angle_alpha   90.00
_cell.angle_beta   90.00
_cell.angle_gamma   90.00
#
_symmetry.space_group_name_H-M   'P 1'
#
loop_
_entity.id
_entity.type
_entity.pdbx_description
1 polymer ?
#
loop_
_entity_poly.entity_id
_entity_poly.type
_entity_poly.pdbx_seq_one_letter_code
_entity_poly.pdbx_strand_id
1 'polypeptide(L)'
;MSSSYRDSTQQTIEMALQNIDTSNSFISAEALKYVVDSDLGKYFVGIYDNDPTSKRALIDQVKTRILASQVGNSYISNIYIIPSGDLQMISTKSKAQKGIYQEYMDEMAADGKLGQWDDHHNALDEYLSIDPSGYIMVYQATAQNGKAVIVIDIKAEAVTEFMQGLNLGDGSIVGFVTAGGRE
;
A
#
# COMPACT_ATOMS: atom_id res chain seq x y z
N MET A 1 -3.91 -36.70 24.03
CA MET A 1 -4.74 -35.69 23.32
C MET A 1 -4.10 -34.30 23.19
N SER A 2 -3.14 -33.88 24.01
CA SER A 2 -2.60 -32.51 23.95
C SER A 2 -1.57 -32.22 22.83
N SER A 3 -0.78 -33.23 22.40
CA SER A 3 0.26 -33.01 21.38
C SER A 3 -0.30 -32.83 19.99
N SER A 4 -1.26 -33.66 19.57
CA SER A 4 -1.89 -33.60 18.25
C SER A 4 -2.63 -32.26 18.00
N TYR A 5 -3.27 -31.73 19.04
CA TYR A 5 -3.95 -30.42 18.94
C TYR A 5 -2.94 -29.27 18.81
N ARG A 6 -1.85 -29.31 19.60
CA ARG A 6 -0.78 -28.32 19.50
C ARG A 6 -0.11 -28.33 18.13
N ASP A 7 0.18 -29.51 17.61
CA ASP A 7 0.81 -29.68 16.30
C ASP A 7 -0.09 -29.14 15.18
N SER A 8 -1.39 -29.41 15.23
CA SER A 8 -2.37 -28.90 14.26
C SER A 8 -2.50 -27.37 14.33
N THR A 9 -2.54 -26.80 15.53
CA THR A 9 -2.62 -25.36 15.74
C THR A 9 -1.34 -24.68 15.26
N GLN A 10 -0.18 -25.23 15.55
CA GLN A 10 1.10 -24.71 15.08
C GLN A 10 1.19 -24.72 13.56
N GLN A 11 0.81 -25.82 12.90
CA GLN A 11 0.77 -25.89 11.43
C GLN A 11 -0.17 -24.83 10.83
N THR A 12 -1.34 -24.62 11.43
CA THR A 12 -2.28 -23.60 10.98
C THR A 12 -1.68 -22.19 11.07
N ILE A 13 -0.99 -21.86 12.16
CA ILE A 13 -0.31 -20.59 12.36
C ILE A 13 0.82 -20.42 11.34
N GLU A 14 1.64 -21.45 11.11
CA GLU A 14 2.74 -21.41 10.13
C GLU A 14 2.22 -21.18 8.71
N MET A 15 1.14 -21.84 8.32
CA MET A 15 0.47 -21.60 7.02
C MET A 15 -0.05 -20.16 6.91
N ALA A 16 -0.61 -19.62 7.98
CA ALA A 16 -1.10 -18.24 8.03
C ALA A 16 0.04 -17.24 7.82
N LEU A 17 1.15 -17.41 8.54
CA LEU A 17 2.34 -16.56 8.40
C LEU A 17 2.91 -16.63 6.97
N GLN A 18 2.99 -17.82 6.39
CA GLN A 18 3.46 -18.02 5.03
C GLN A 18 2.55 -17.32 4.00
N ASN A 19 1.24 -17.34 4.20
CA ASN A 19 0.30 -16.64 3.32
C ASN A 19 0.45 -15.11 3.44
N ILE A 20 0.68 -14.58 4.63
CA ILE A 20 0.96 -13.17 4.86
C ILE A 20 2.25 -12.77 4.15
N ASP A 21 3.33 -13.53 4.31
CA ASP A 21 4.61 -13.27 3.66
C ASP A 21 4.51 -13.30 2.14
N THR A 22 3.74 -14.24 1.60
CA THR A 22 3.47 -14.33 0.15
C THR A 22 2.71 -13.10 -0.33
N SER A 23 1.67 -12.67 0.39
CA SER A 23 0.89 -11.47 0.05
C SER A 23 1.75 -10.20 0.13
N ASN A 24 2.61 -10.07 1.14
CA ASN A 24 3.54 -8.97 1.27
C ASN A 24 4.55 -8.93 0.11
N SER A 25 5.02 -10.09 -0.35
CA SER A 25 5.89 -10.18 -1.53
C SER A 25 5.17 -9.75 -2.81
N PHE A 26 3.89 -10.07 -2.96
CA PHE A 26 3.06 -9.57 -4.06
C PHE A 26 2.91 -8.05 -4.05
N ILE A 27 2.67 -7.46 -2.89
CA ILE A 27 2.50 -6.01 -2.74
C ILE A 27 3.80 -5.29 -3.10
N SER A 28 4.94 -5.74 -2.61
CA SER A 28 6.23 -5.15 -2.94
C SER A 28 6.56 -5.29 -4.44
N ALA A 29 6.21 -6.40 -5.05
CA ALA A 29 6.37 -6.60 -6.50
C ALA A 29 5.45 -5.66 -7.31
N GLU A 30 4.22 -5.43 -6.88
CA GLU A 30 3.34 -4.44 -7.51
C GLU A 30 3.91 -3.03 -7.43
N ALA A 31 4.39 -2.61 -6.26
CA ALA A 31 5.03 -1.31 -6.10
C ALA A 31 6.26 -1.15 -7.01
N LEU A 32 7.08 -2.18 -7.12
CA LEU A 32 8.30 -2.18 -7.93
C LEU A 32 8.02 -1.90 -9.41
N LYS A 33 6.90 -2.36 -9.96
CA LYS A 33 6.51 -2.07 -11.35
C LYS A 33 6.47 -0.57 -11.63
N TYR A 34 6.02 0.23 -10.67
CA TYR A 34 5.92 1.68 -10.80
C TYR A 34 7.24 2.39 -10.42
N VAL A 35 7.98 1.86 -9.46
CA VAL A 35 9.30 2.39 -9.08
C VAL A 35 10.28 2.38 -10.24
N VAL A 36 10.28 1.32 -11.06
CA VAL A 36 11.20 1.15 -12.20
C VAL A 36 10.60 1.56 -13.54
N ASP A 37 9.38 2.07 -13.56
CA ASP A 37 8.70 2.49 -14.80
C ASP A 37 9.41 3.69 -15.43
N SER A 38 9.89 3.53 -16.67
CA SER A 38 10.67 4.56 -17.35
C SER A 38 9.83 5.79 -17.72
N ASP A 39 8.55 5.62 -18.05
CA ASP A 39 7.66 6.74 -18.39
C ASP A 39 7.31 7.56 -17.15
N LEU A 40 7.06 6.90 -16.00
CA LEU A 40 6.94 7.58 -14.73
C LEU A 40 8.22 8.30 -14.33
N GLY A 41 9.39 7.69 -14.57
CA GLY A 41 10.68 8.36 -14.37
C GLY A 41 10.79 9.67 -15.17
N LYS A 42 10.38 9.68 -16.41
CA LYS A 42 10.31 10.91 -17.26
C LYS A 42 9.32 11.93 -16.70
N TYR A 43 8.17 11.47 -16.22
CA TYR A 43 7.18 12.32 -15.59
C TYR A 43 7.74 13.02 -14.34
N PHE A 44 8.42 12.27 -13.45
CA PHE A 44 8.99 12.80 -12.21
C PHE A 44 10.11 13.81 -12.41
N VAL A 45 10.87 13.70 -13.50
CA VAL A 45 11.93 14.68 -13.84
C VAL A 45 11.45 15.82 -14.73
N GLY A 46 10.17 15.88 -15.06
CA GLY A 46 9.55 17.01 -15.75
C GLY A 46 9.71 17.03 -17.29
N ILE A 47 10.04 15.89 -17.93
CA ILE A 47 10.20 15.83 -19.39
C ILE A 47 8.91 16.23 -20.12
N TYR A 48 7.74 15.95 -19.52
CA TYR A 48 6.44 16.28 -20.08
C TYR A 48 5.88 17.65 -19.66
N ASP A 49 6.64 18.49 -18.96
CA ASP A 49 6.12 19.76 -18.42
C ASP A 49 5.66 20.73 -19.51
N ASN A 50 6.28 20.68 -20.69
CA ASN A 50 5.91 21.49 -21.85
C ASN A 50 5.04 20.74 -22.87
N ASP A 51 4.56 19.56 -22.55
CA ASP A 51 3.69 18.74 -23.39
C ASP A 51 2.48 18.24 -22.61
N PRO A 52 1.44 19.07 -22.42
CA PRO A 52 0.26 18.72 -21.63
C PRO A 52 -0.48 17.49 -22.16
N THR A 53 -0.46 17.26 -23.47
CA THR A 53 -1.14 16.13 -24.11
C THR A 53 -0.47 14.81 -23.73
N SER A 54 0.85 14.72 -23.88
CA SER A 54 1.62 13.53 -23.48
C SER A 54 1.58 13.31 -21.97
N LYS A 55 1.64 14.38 -21.19
CA LYS A 55 1.52 14.35 -19.74
C LYS A 55 0.19 13.74 -19.30
N ARG A 56 -0.92 14.19 -19.87
CA ARG A 56 -2.25 13.66 -19.57
C ARG A 56 -2.40 12.22 -20.01
N ALA A 57 -1.94 11.88 -21.20
CA ALA A 57 -1.98 10.51 -21.72
C ALA A 57 -1.23 9.53 -20.78
N LEU A 58 -0.06 9.93 -20.27
CA LEU A 58 0.70 9.14 -19.32
C LEU A 58 -0.07 8.97 -17.99
N ILE A 59 -0.62 10.05 -17.44
CA ILE A 59 -1.41 9.99 -16.19
C ILE A 59 -2.58 9.01 -16.34
N ASP A 60 -3.34 9.12 -17.44
CA ASP A 60 -4.48 8.25 -17.72
C ASP A 60 -4.06 6.79 -17.89
N GLN A 61 -2.96 6.53 -18.57
CA GLN A 61 -2.40 5.20 -18.76
C GLN A 61 -1.96 4.58 -17.44
N VAL A 62 -1.24 5.32 -16.62
CA VAL A 62 -0.78 4.85 -15.30
C VAL A 62 -1.98 4.61 -14.38
N LYS A 63 -2.96 5.52 -14.38
CA LYS A 63 -4.19 5.36 -13.61
C LYS A 63 -4.95 4.08 -13.99
N THR A 64 -5.05 3.76 -15.27
CA THR A 64 -5.64 2.51 -15.74
C THR A 64 -4.90 1.30 -15.19
N ARG A 65 -3.57 1.32 -15.19
CA ARG A 65 -2.74 0.23 -14.67
C ARG A 65 -2.91 0.04 -13.16
N ILE A 66 -2.89 1.12 -12.37
CA ILE A 66 -3.06 0.99 -10.91
C ILE A 66 -4.48 0.55 -10.53
N LEU A 67 -5.50 0.95 -11.27
CA LEU A 67 -6.86 0.45 -11.10
C LEU A 67 -6.96 -1.05 -11.43
N ALA A 68 -6.28 -1.51 -12.46
CA ALA A 68 -6.20 -2.94 -12.80
C ALA A 68 -5.48 -3.74 -11.69
N SER A 69 -4.40 -3.21 -11.12
CA SER A 69 -3.72 -3.82 -9.97
C SER A 69 -4.63 -3.92 -8.75
N GLN A 70 -5.40 -2.87 -8.45
CA GLN A 70 -6.37 -2.85 -7.35
C GLN A 70 -7.46 -3.93 -7.52
N VAL A 71 -8.02 -4.05 -8.71
CA VAL A 71 -9.06 -5.04 -9.01
C VAL A 71 -8.50 -6.45 -9.04
N GLY A 72 -7.28 -6.62 -9.53
CA GLY A 72 -6.61 -7.93 -9.67
C GLY A 72 -6.07 -8.51 -8.36
N ASN A 73 -6.01 -7.73 -7.29
CA ASN A 73 -5.50 -8.17 -5.99
C ASN A 73 -6.44 -7.74 -4.86
N SER A 74 -7.12 -8.72 -4.24
CA SER A 74 -8.09 -8.47 -3.17
C SER A 74 -7.49 -7.85 -1.89
N TYR A 75 -6.16 -7.90 -1.71
CA TYR A 75 -5.47 -7.27 -0.59
C TYR A 75 -5.30 -5.76 -0.75
N ILE A 76 -5.35 -5.24 -1.97
CA ILE A 76 -5.09 -3.83 -2.25
C ILE A 76 -6.36 -3.00 -2.05
N SER A 77 -6.29 -2.02 -1.13
CA SER A 77 -7.34 -1.01 -0.94
C SER A 77 -7.17 0.15 -1.93
N ASN A 78 -6.00 0.79 -1.91
CA ASN A 78 -5.67 1.89 -2.82
C ASN A 78 -4.19 1.88 -3.18
N ILE A 79 -3.87 2.50 -4.31
CA ILE A 79 -2.50 2.75 -4.76
C ILE A 79 -2.34 4.25 -5.01
N TYR A 80 -1.24 4.82 -4.51
CA TYR A 80 -0.90 6.23 -4.67
C TYR A 80 0.50 6.36 -5.23
N ILE A 81 0.66 7.19 -6.26
CA ILE A 81 1.95 7.61 -6.81
C ILE A 81 2.08 9.09 -6.52
N ILE A 82 2.93 9.44 -5.56
CA ILE A 82 3.07 10.78 -5.00
C ILE A 82 4.39 11.38 -5.48
N PRO A 83 4.38 12.23 -6.52
CA PRO A 83 5.59 12.90 -7.00
C PRO A 83 5.96 14.07 -6.09
N SER A 84 7.26 14.34 -5.98
CA SER A 84 7.75 15.57 -5.36
C SER A 84 7.45 16.80 -6.22
N GLY A 85 7.44 17.99 -5.60
CA GLY A 85 7.17 19.25 -6.29
C GLY A 85 5.71 19.43 -6.67
N ASP A 86 5.47 20.14 -7.77
CA ASP A 86 4.12 20.55 -8.19
C ASP A 86 3.43 19.57 -9.16
N LEU A 87 3.99 18.39 -9.34
CA LEU A 87 3.39 17.39 -10.21
C LEU A 87 2.13 16.81 -9.57
N GLN A 88 1.19 16.44 -10.43
CA GLN A 88 -0.05 15.81 -10.01
C GLN A 88 0.20 14.39 -9.50
N MET A 89 -0.38 14.07 -8.35
CA MET A 89 -0.45 12.72 -7.83
C MET A 89 -1.35 11.84 -8.72
N ILE A 90 -0.94 10.59 -8.91
CA ILE A 90 -1.74 9.58 -9.62
C ILE A 90 -2.19 8.56 -8.57
N SER A 91 -3.49 8.35 -8.43
CA SER A 91 -4.03 7.42 -7.45
C SER A 91 -5.28 6.69 -7.93
N THR A 92 -5.62 5.61 -7.26
CA THR A 92 -6.90 4.91 -7.44
C THR A 92 -8.10 5.73 -6.95
N LYS A 93 -7.86 6.77 -6.14
CA LYS A 93 -8.87 7.76 -5.76
C LYS A 93 -9.09 8.77 -6.89
N SER A 94 -10.30 9.34 -6.96
CA SER A 94 -10.73 10.18 -8.07
C SER A 94 -10.16 11.59 -8.07
N LYS A 95 -9.68 12.09 -6.93
CA LYS A 95 -9.18 13.47 -6.82
C LYS A 95 -7.75 13.58 -7.33
N ALA A 96 -7.53 14.48 -8.29
CA ALA A 96 -6.22 14.91 -8.72
C ALA A 96 -5.72 16.00 -7.75
N GLN A 97 -4.61 15.75 -7.08
CA GLN A 97 -4.08 16.65 -6.06
C GLN A 97 -2.58 16.88 -6.28
N LYS A 98 -2.09 18.05 -5.86
CA LYS A 98 -0.68 18.46 -5.95
C LYS A 98 -0.14 18.79 -4.56
N GLY A 99 1.18 18.70 -4.41
CA GLY A 99 1.88 19.26 -3.25
C GLY A 99 1.80 18.48 -1.93
N ILE A 100 1.35 17.22 -1.93
CA ILE A 100 1.26 16.43 -0.69
C ILE A 100 2.56 15.69 -0.33
N TYR A 101 3.54 15.62 -1.22
CA TYR A 101 4.75 14.82 -1.02
C TYR A 101 5.51 15.20 0.26
N GLN A 102 5.74 16.50 0.47
CA GLN A 102 6.51 16.96 1.62
C GLN A 102 5.80 16.64 2.94
N GLU A 103 4.49 16.88 2.99
CA GLU A 103 3.66 16.63 4.17
C GLU A 103 3.62 15.14 4.52
N TYR A 104 3.48 14.27 3.52
CA TYR A 104 3.57 12.82 3.68
C TYR A 104 4.94 12.39 4.21
N MET A 105 6.02 12.90 3.61
CA MET A 105 7.38 12.53 4.01
C MET A 105 7.74 13.05 5.42
N ASP A 106 7.25 14.23 5.79
CA ASP A 106 7.46 14.80 7.12
C ASP A 106 6.74 13.97 8.20
N GLU A 107 5.54 13.50 7.93
CA GLU A 107 4.81 12.57 8.81
C GLU A 107 5.60 11.28 9.01
N MET A 108 6.04 10.64 7.94
CA MET A 108 6.80 9.40 8.01
C MET A 108 8.12 9.57 8.77
N ALA A 109 8.79 10.71 8.61
CA ALA A 109 10.03 11.02 9.31
C ALA A 109 9.78 11.30 10.81
N ALA A 110 8.71 12.00 11.16
CA ALA A 110 8.33 12.31 12.54
C ALA A 110 8.02 11.05 13.35
N ASP A 111 7.41 10.06 12.72
CA ASP A 111 7.08 8.77 13.34
C ASP A 111 8.28 7.83 13.46
N GLY A 112 9.44 8.23 12.95
CA GLY A 112 10.65 7.38 12.89
C GLY A 112 10.51 6.18 11.95
N LYS A 113 9.52 6.21 11.06
CA LYS A 113 9.08 5.09 10.23
C LYS A 113 9.48 5.32 8.76
N LEU A 114 10.75 5.51 8.49
CA LEU A 114 11.28 5.52 7.12
C LEU A 114 11.38 4.12 6.50
N GLY A 115 10.71 3.13 7.10
CA GLY A 115 10.66 1.77 6.63
C GLY A 115 9.70 1.58 5.45
N GLN A 116 9.73 0.39 4.84
CA GLN A 116 8.81 0.03 3.75
C GLN A 116 7.38 -0.25 4.21
N TRP A 117 7.17 -0.56 5.49
CA TRP A 117 5.88 -0.90 6.07
C TRP A 117 5.50 0.02 7.21
N ASP A 118 4.25 0.47 7.21
CA ASP A 118 3.64 1.27 8.25
C ASP A 118 2.19 0.81 8.46
N ASP A 119 1.46 1.42 9.38
CA ASP A 119 0.06 1.14 9.65
C ASP A 119 -0.87 2.35 9.44
N HIS A 120 -0.35 3.51 9.10
CA HIS A 120 -1.15 4.72 8.86
C HIS A 120 -0.44 5.74 7.94
N HIS A 121 -1.22 6.67 7.41
CA HIS A 121 -0.78 7.86 6.67
C HIS A 121 -1.82 8.99 6.84
N ASN A 122 -1.82 9.63 8.00
CA ASN A 122 -2.84 10.62 8.37
C ASN A 122 -2.92 11.80 7.39
N ALA A 123 -1.78 12.31 6.93
CA ALA A 123 -1.73 13.39 5.95
C ALA A 123 -2.47 13.03 4.64
N LEU A 124 -2.27 11.80 4.17
CA LEU A 124 -2.92 11.32 2.96
C LEU A 124 -4.43 11.07 3.18
N ASP A 125 -4.80 10.54 4.34
CA ASP A 125 -6.19 10.32 4.74
C ASP A 125 -6.98 11.62 4.75
N GLU A 126 -6.45 12.64 5.40
CA GLU A 126 -7.07 13.96 5.49
C GLU A 126 -7.18 14.60 4.09
N TYR A 127 -6.11 14.57 3.32
CA TYR A 127 -6.03 15.21 2.02
C TYR A 127 -6.98 14.61 0.98
N LEU A 128 -7.18 13.30 0.98
CA LEU A 128 -8.03 12.57 0.05
C LEU A 128 -9.39 12.17 0.63
N SER A 129 -9.66 12.50 1.89
CA SER A 129 -10.86 12.06 2.61
C SER A 129 -11.01 10.53 2.59
N ILE A 130 -9.94 9.84 2.99
CA ILE A 130 -9.90 8.38 3.09
C ILE A 130 -10.39 7.99 4.48
N ASP A 131 -11.21 6.95 4.55
CA ASP A 131 -11.56 6.33 5.82
C ASP A 131 -10.40 5.44 6.30
N PRO A 132 -9.71 5.79 7.41
CA PRO A 132 -8.59 5.00 7.90
C PRO A 132 -8.97 3.59 8.37
N SER A 133 -10.24 3.29 8.58
CA SER A 133 -10.70 1.94 8.89
C SER A 133 -10.70 1.00 7.68
N GLY A 134 -10.60 1.52 6.47
CA GLY A 134 -10.59 0.75 5.24
C GLY A 134 -9.27 0.04 4.93
N TYR A 135 -8.19 0.40 5.60
CA TYR A 135 -6.88 -0.24 5.46
C TYR A 135 -6.26 -0.53 6.84
N ILE A 136 -5.35 -1.46 6.91
CA ILE A 136 -4.69 -1.86 8.16
C ILE A 136 -3.17 -1.75 8.10
N MET A 137 -2.59 -1.85 6.91
CA MET A 137 -1.16 -1.72 6.66
C MET A 137 -0.92 -0.88 5.41
N VAL A 138 0.23 -0.24 5.37
CA VAL A 138 0.70 0.59 4.28
C VAL A 138 2.08 0.11 3.85
N TYR A 139 2.24 -0.16 2.56
CA TYR A 139 3.55 -0.38 1.96
C TYR A 139 3.99 0.89 1.23
N GLN A 140 5.25 1.28 1.41
CA GLN A 140 5.81 2.44 0.72
C GLN A 140 7.18 2.12 0.11
N ALA A 141 7.43 2.68 -1.07
CA ALA A 141 8.72 2.57 -1.75
C ALA A 141 9.07 3.90 -2.41
N THR A 142 10.28 4.39 -2.16
CA THR A 142 10.79 5.57 -2.86
C THR A 142 11.17 5.24 -4.30
N ALA A 143 10.89 6.16 -5.20
CA ALA A 143 11.20 6.05 -6.62
C ALA A 143 12.11 7.19 -7.07
N GLN A 144 12.97 6.93 -8.06
CA GLN A 144 13.78 7.96 -8.74
C GLN A 144 14.58 8.85 -7.76
N ASN A 145 15.34 8.24 -6.85
CA ASN A 145 16.17 8.96 -5.87
C ASN A 145 15.39 9.99 -5.04
N GLY A 146 14.20 9.62 -4.57
CA GLY A 146 13.37 10.47 -3.74
C GLY A 146 12.51 11.49 -4.51
N LYS A 147 12.39 11.37 -5.82
CA LYS A 147 11.49 12.24 -6.61
C LYS A 147 10.03 11.83 -6.55
N ALA A 148 9.75 10.65 -6.04
CA ALA A 148 8.38 10.17 -5.80
C ALA A 148 8.37 9.09 -4.72
N VAL A 149 7.20 8.85 -4.17
CA VAL A 149 6.93 7.69 -3.33
C VAL A 149 5.71 6.92 -3.87
N ILE A 150 5.82 5.60 -3.90
CA ILE A 150 4.73 4.70 -4.24
C ILE A 150 4.15 4.17 -2.93
N VAL A 151 2.85 4.31 -2.74
CA VAL A 151 2.15 3.89 -1.52
C VAL A 151 1.02 2.93 -1.89
N ILE A 152 0.94 1.80 -1.18
CA ILE A 152 -0.12 0.81 -1.36
C ILE A 152 -0.75 0.51 0.00
N ASP A 153 -2.06 0.73 0.10
CA ASP A 153 -2.84 0.41 1.28
C ASP A 153 -3.34 -1.03 1.21
N ILE A 154 -3.15 -1.77 2.29
CA ILE A 154 -3.64 -3.13 2.45
C ILE A 154 -5.03 -3.09 3.07
N LYS A 155 -5.98 -3.74 2.41
CA LYS A 155 -7.38 -3.76 2.78
C LYS A 155 -7.61 -4.46 4.14
N ALA A 156 -8.19 -3.75 5.09
CA ALA A 156 -8.51 -4.29 6.41
C ALA A 156 -9.45 -5.51 6.33
N GLU A 157 -10.48 -5.42 5.50
CA GLU A 157 -11.44 -6.51 5.26
C GLU A 157 -10.77 -7.80 4.78
N ALA A 158 -9.81 -7.72 3.87
CA ALA A 158 -9.11 -8.90 3.35
C ALA A 158 -8.28 -9.61 4.41
N VAL A 159 -7.67 -8.87 5.35
CA VAL A 159 -6.96 -9.45 6.49
C VAL A 159 -7.95 -10.07 7.47
N THR A 160 -9.08 -9.42 7.74
CA THR A 160 -10.14 -9.94 8.61
C THR A 160 -10.73 -11.25 8.07
N GLU A 161 -11.05 -11.32 6.79
CA GLU A 161 -11.55 -12.55 6.14
C GLU A 161 -10.54 -13.69 6.25
N PHE A 162 -9.27 -13.41 6.05
CA PHE A 162 -8.21 -14.38 6.22
C PHE A 162 -8.15 -14.92 7.67
N MET A 163 -8.21 -14.03 8.67
CA MET A 163 -8.18 -14.38 10.08
C MET A 163 -9.39 -15.23 10.50
N GLN A 164 -10.58 -14.92 9.96
CA GLN A 164 -11.81 -15.70 10.20
C GLN A 164 -11.73 -17.11 9.61
N GLY A 165 -10.96 -17.31 8.53
CA GLY A 165 -10.70 -18.62 7.94
C GLY A 165 -9.79 -19.52 8.77
N LEU A 166 -9.11 -18.99 9.81
CA LEU A 166 -8.24 -19.77 10.69
C LEU A 166 -9.09 -20.54 11.70
N ASN A 167 -9.18 -21.87 11.55
CA ASN A 167 -9.84 -22.74 12.51
C ASN A 167 -8.83 -23.23 13.57
N LEU A 168 -8.75 -22.50 14.68
CA LEU A 168 -7.87 -22.81 15.80
C LEU A 168 -8.55 -23.58 16.96
N GLY A 169 -9.81 -24.03 16.75
CA GLY A 169 -10.62 -24.76 17.74
C GLY A 169 -11.61 -23.86 18.49
N ASP A 170 -12.56 -24.50 19.16
CA ASP A 170 -13.60 -23.81 19.92
C ASP A 170 -13.02 -22.97 21.06
N GLY A 171 -13.43 -21.72 21.14
CA GLY A 171 -12.98 -20.77 22.18
C GLY A 171 -11.65 -20.10 21.91
N SER A 172 -11.02 -20.34 20.75
CA SER A 172 -9.80 -19.64 20.36
C SER A 172 -10.14 -18.22 19.85
N ILE A 173 -9.32 -17.25 20.28
CA ILE A 173 -9.38 -15.86 19.79
C ILE A 173 -8.10 -15.60 19.00
N VAL A 174 -8.26 -15.11 17.79
CA VAL A 174 -7.15 -14.71 16.91
C VAL A 174 -7.26 -13.23 16.63
N GLY A 175 -6.17 -12.50 16.82
CA GLY A 175 -6.05 -11.09 16.54
C GLY A 175 -4.84 -10.82 15.65
N PHE A 176 -4.90 -9.73 14.92
CA PHE A 176 -3.80 -9.16 14.15
C PHE A 176 -3.51 -7.78 14.70
N VAL A 177 -2.25 -7.50 15.05
CA VAL A 177 -1.81 -6.20 15.56
C VAL A 177 -0.62 -5.74 14.70
N THR A 178 -0.70 -4.53 14.18
CA THR A 178 0.42 -3.91 13.48
C THR A 178 1.51 -3.45 14.44
N ALA A 179 2.69 -3.14 13.91
CA ALA A 179 3.78 -2.58 14.71
C ALA A 179 3.42 -1.24 15.38
N GLY A 180 2.47 -0.48 14.81
CA GLY A 180 1.90 0.74 15.39
C GLY A 180 0.76 0.52 16.38
N GLY A 181 0.33 -0.73 16.60
CA GLY A 181 -0.71 -1.10 17.57
C GLY A 181 -2.15 -1.04 17.04
N ARG A 182 -2.37 -1.00 15.72
CA ARG A 182 -3.72 -1.15 15.12
C ARG A 182 -4.17 -2.60 15.15
N GLU A 183 -5.43 -2.83 15.52
CA GLU A 183 -6.12 -4.11 15.55
C GLU A 183 -7.17 -4.23 14.44
#